data_4faef4614cd5804cf46ec934ec81964a
#
_entry.id   4faef4614cd5804cf46ec934ec81964a
#
_cell.length_a   1.000
_cell.length_b   1.000
_cell.length_c   1.000
_cell.angle_alpha   90.00
_cell.angle_beta   90.00
_cell.angle_gamma   90.00
#
_symmetry.space_group_name_H-M   'P 1'
#
loop_
_entity.id
_entity.type
_entity.pdbx_description
1 polymer ?
#
loop_
_entity_poly.entity_id
_entity_poly.type
_entity_poly.pdbx_seq_one_letter_code
_entity_poly.pdbx_strand_id
1 'polypeptide(L)'
;MMRYAARSGLRVWAWRGSRPSGQVAAAAMDLGPLRKSYRGDEEAFEEKHLASFDPIKQFAMWFEEAMQCPSIGEANAMCLATCTRDGRPSARMVLLKGFSQDGFRFFTNHESRKGKELDSNPFASVVFYWEPLNRQVRIEGSVERLPEEESEHYFHSRPRSSQIGAVVSCQSTVIPDREYLRKKNTELEERYREGIVPKPVYWGGYILKPDVVEFWQGQTNRLHDRIVFRHLRDATAPTGLMTHKGEGNWVYERLAP
;
A
#
# COMPACT_ATOMS: atom_id res chain seq x y z
N MET A 1 15.97 48.67 12.89
CA MET A 1 15.29 47.91 11.83
C MET A 1 16.31 46.99 11.14
N MET A 2 16.44 45.77 11.53
CA MET A 2 17.24 44.78 10.83
C MET A 2 16.42 43.47 10.74
N ARG A 3 16.09 43.06 9.52
CA ARG A 3 15.36 41.84 9.21
C ARG A 3 16.34 40.69 9.22
N TYR A 4 16.17 39.70 10.08
CA TYR A 4 16.83 38.43 10.02
C TYR A 4 16.07 37.52 9.07
N ALA A 5 16.67 37.20 7.94
CA ALA A 5 16.23 36.12 7.05
C ALA A 5 17.04 34.88 7.39
N ALA A 6 16.39 33.88 7.97
CA ALA A 6 16.97 32.55 8.14
C ALA A 6 16.94 31.83 6.78
N ARG A 7 18.11 31.63 6.15
CA ARG A 7 18.30 30.75 4.99
C ARG A 7 18.60 29.33 5.48
N SER A 8 17.66 28.42 5.29
CA SER A 8 17.88 26.99 5.39
C SER A 8 18.76 26.56 4.19
N GLY A 9 20.01 26.26 4.45
CA GLY A 9 20.97 25.83 3.42
C GLY A 9 20.84 24.35 3.09
N LEU A 10 19.96 23.98 2.20
CA LEU A 10 20.04 22.69 1.49
C LEU A 10 21.17 22.78 0.47
N ARG A 11 22.34 22.19 0.76
CA ARG A 11 23.39 21.98 -0.23
C ARG A 11 22.96 20.87 -1.19
N VAL A 12 22.42 21.27 -2.35
CA VAL A 12 22.25 20.37 -3.50
C VAL A 12 23.63 20.14 -4.10
N TRP A 13 24.16 18.95 -3.96
CA TRP A 13 25.36 18.51 -4.68
C TRP A 13 24.96 18.16 -6.11
N ALA A 14 25.28 19.06 -7.05
CA ALA A 14 25.21 18.78 -8.47
C ALA A 14 26.33 17.79 -8.87
N TRP A 15 25.94 16.60 -9.27
CA TRP A 15 26.84 15.57 -9.79
C TRP A 15 27.26 15.95 -11.23
N ARG A 16 28.42 16.59 -11.39
CA ARG A 16 29.16 16.67 -12.65
C ARG A 16 30.55 16.08 -12.43
N GLY A 17 30.87 15.00 -13.10
CA GLY A 17 32.24 14.49 -13.13
C GLY A 17 32.32 13.06 -13.64
N SER A 18 33.14 12.87 -14.66
CA SER A 18 33.65 11.64 -15.21
C SER A 18 33.96 10.58 -14.13
N ARG A 19 33.53 9.34 -14.36
CA ARG A 19 33.79 8.19 -13.47
C ARG A 19 35.31 7.92 -13.39
N PRO A 20 35.94 8.01 -12.23
CA PRO A 20 37.20 7.32 -12.01
C PRO A 20 36.91 5.85 -11.71
N SER A 21 37.68 4.96 -12.32
CA SER A 21 37.73 3.53 -11.99
C SER A 21 38.40 3.35 -10.62
N GLY A 22 37.61 3.48 -9.56
CA GLY A 22 38.02 3.23 -8.19
C GLY A 22 36.80 2.61 -7.45
N GLN A 23 37.06 1.53 -6.74
CA GLN A 23 36.05 0.93 -5.85
C GLN A 23 35.54 2.01 -4.89
N VAL A 24 34.29 2.43 -5.11
CA VAL A 24 33.59 3.27 -4.14
C VAL A 24 33.17 2.32 -3.01
N ALA A 25 33.99 2.26 -1.97
CA ALA A 25 33.60 1.71 -0.70
C ALA A 25 32.34 2.51 -0.27
N ALA A 26 31.21 1.85 -0.11
CA ALA A 26 30.01 2.48 0.43
C ALA A 26 30.36 2.98 1.83
N ALA A 27 30.60 4.29 1.98
CA ALA A 27 30.77 4.89 3.28
C ALA A 27 29.49 4.67 4.09
N ALA A 28 29.62 4.23 5.33
CA ALA A 28 28.49 4.13 6.23
C ALA A 28 27.86 5.52 6.38
N MET A 29 26.57 5.64 6.04
CA MET A 29 25.82 6.89 6.19
C MET A 29 25.09 6.87 7.53
N ASP A 30 25.39 7.84 8.39
CA ASP A 30 24.63 8.06 9.62
C ASP A 30 23.32 8.78 9.28
N LEU A 31 22.18 8.11 9.54
CA LEU A 31 20.84 8.64 9.34
C LEU A 31 20.21 9.12 10.66
N GLY A 32 20.92 9.05 11.78
CA GLY A 32 20.45 9.48 13.10
C GLY A 32 19.89 10.92 13.14
N PRO A 33 20.48 11.90 12.42
CA PRO A 33 19.96 13.27 12.35
C PRO A 33 18.68 13.45 11.54
N LEU A 34 18.27 12.45 10.72
CA LEU A 34 17.06 12.53 9.92
C LEU A 34 15.83 12.32 10.80
N ARG A 35 15.22 13.41 11.19
CA ARG A 35 14.00 13.41 12.01
C ARG A 35 12.98 14.37 11.43
N LYS A 36 11.71 13.93 11.34
CA LYS A 36 10.57 14.77 11.00
C LYS A 36 10.00 15.37 12.28
N SER A 37 9.64 16.66 12.23
CA SER A 37 8.82 17.30 13.26
C SER A 37 7.34 17.02 12.99
N TYR A 38 6.60 16.64 14.02
CA TYR A 38 5.15 16.48 14.00
C TYR A 38 4.48 17.72 14.62
N ARG A 39 3.19 17.95 14.35
CA ARG A 39 2.45 19.14 14.79
C ARG A 39 2.01 19.12 16.26
N GLY A 40 2.18 18.00 16.95
CA GLY A 40 1.85 17.86 18.35
C GLY A 40 0.38 17.55 18.64
N ASP A 41 -0.10 17.95 19.81
CA ASP A 41 -1.42 17.56 20.34
C ASP A 41 -2.61 18.01 19.47
N GLU A 42 -2.40 18.98 18.57
CA GLU A 42 -3.42 19.40 17.58
C GLU A 42 -3.80 18.29 16.58
N GLU A 43 -2.92 17.30 16.39
CA GLU A 43 -3.17 16.14 15.53
C GLU A 43 -3.45 14.85 16.35
N ALA A 44 -3.75 14.97 17.66
CA ALA A 44 -4.03 13.81 18.50
C ALA A 44 -5.23 13.02 17.97
N PHE A 45 -5.07 11.70 17.87
CA PHE A 45 -6.11 10.79 17.45
C PHE A 45 -6.57 9.91 18.61
N GLU A 46 -7.60 10.38 19.28
CA GLU A 46 -8.23 9.70 20.41
C GLU A 46 -9.50 8.99 19.96
N GLU A 47 -10.05 8.13 20.82
CA GLU A 47 -11.28 7.35 20.55
C GLU A 47 -12.48 8.26 20.22
N LYS A 48 -12.56 9.44 20.81
CA LYS A 48 -13.59 10.45 20.50
C LYS A 48 -13.49 11.05 19.09
N HIS A 49 -12.33 10.88 18.42
CA HIS A 49 -12.08 11.33 17.05
C HIS A 49 -12.35 10.25 16.00
N LEU A 50 -12.74 9.04 16.42
CA LEU A 50 -13.20 8.01 15.49
C LEU A 50 -14.49 8.49 14.82
N ALA A 51 -14.48 8.57 13.50
CA ALA A 51 -15.67 8.91 12.71
C ALA A 51 -16.69 7.76 12.70
N SER A 52 -16.22 6.53 12.91
CA SER A 52 -17.05 5.33 13.04
C SER A 52 -16.34 4.26 13.86
N PHE A 53 -17.11 3.43 14.54
CA PHE A 53 -16.65 2.21 15.20
C PHE A 53 -16.61 0.99 14.26
N ASP A 54 -16.81 1.21 12.96
CA ASP A 54 -16.56 0.30 11.85
C ASP A 54 -15.25 0.70 11.18
N PRO A 55 -14.23 -0.16 11.15
CA PRO A 55 -12.93 0.18 10.60
C PRO A 55 -12.95 0.48 9.10
N ILE A 56 -13.90 -0.07 8.34
CA ILE A 56 -14.03 0.21 6.91
C ILE A 56 -14.56 1.63 6.69
N LYS A 57 -15.53 2.06 7.48
CA LYS A 57 -16.04 3.44 7.44
C LYS A 57 -14.99 4.43 7.93
N GLN A 58 -14.24 4.08 9.00
CA GLN A 58 -13.12 4.90 9.49
C GLN A 58 -12.02 5.02 8.43
N PHE A 59 -11.70 3.93 7.73
CA PHE A 59 -10.77 3.97 6.60
C PHE A 59 -11.28 4.89 5.48
N ALA A 60 -12.55 4.80 5.13
CA ALA A 60 -13.14 5.64 4.09
C ALA A 60 -12.95 7.14 4.37
N MET A 61 -13.16 7.58 5.61
CA MET A 61 -12.96 8.97 6.01
C MET A 61 -11.49 9.41 5.87
N TRP A 62 -10.56 8.62 6.38
CA TRP A 62 -9.13 8.94 6.26
C TRP A 62 -8.63 8.88 4.81
N PHE A 63 -9.17 7.96 4.01
CA PHE A 63 -8.85 7.85 2.59
C PHE A 63 -9.36 9.05 1.79
N GLU A 64 -10.57 9.54 2.08
CA GLU A 64 -11.12 10.74 1.47
C GLU A 64 -10.26 11.98 1.78
N GLU A 65 -9.87 12.18 3.04
CA GLU A 65 -8.96 13.24 3.44
C GLU A 65 -7.60 13.13 2.71
N ALA A 66 -7.09 11.90 2.53
CA ALA A 66 -5.85 11.67 1.80
C ALA A 66 -6.00 12.02 0.30
N MET A 67 -7.14 11.70 -0.33
CA MET A 67 -7.43 12.08 -1.72
C MET A 67 -7.55 13.60 -1.90
N GLN A 68 -8.06 14.30 -0.89
CA GLN A 68 -8.19 15.75 -0.92
C GLN A 68 -6.89 16.50 -0.61
N CYS A 69 -5.87 15.82 -0.10
CA CYS A 69 -4.58 16.43 0.23
C CYS A 69 -3.73 16.64 -1.03
N PRO A 70 -3.46 17.91 -1.45
CA PRO A 70 -2.73 18.18 -2.69
C PRO A 70 -1.29 17.66 -2.71
N SER A 71 -0.71 17.40 -1.55
CA SER A 71 0.65 16.89 -1.41
C SER A 71 0.74 15.36 -1.54
N ILE A 72 -0.39 14.67 -1.66
CA ILE A 72 -0.45 13.23 -1.85
C ILE A 72 -0.79 12.95 -3.31
N GLY A 73 0.19 12.49 -4.09
CA GLY A 73 0.00 12.24 -5.52
C GLY A 73 -0.82 10.98 -5.83
N GLU A 74 -0.78 9.97 -4.98
CA GLU A 74 -1.41 8.67 -5.22
C GLU A 74 -1.89 8.04 -3.90
N ALA A 75 -3.01 8.54 -3.38
CA ALA A 75 -3.56 8.14 -2.08
C ALA A 75 -3.87 6.63 -1.98
N ASN A 76 -4.17 5.98 -3.11
CA ASN A 76 -4.48 4.56 -3.22
C ASN A 76 -3.24 3.66 -3.40
N ALA A 77 -2.03 4.22 -3.41
CA ALA A 77 -0.82 3.41 -3.37
C ALA A 77 -0.64 2.76 -1.99
N MET A 78 -0.42 1.46 -1.97
CA MET A 78 -0.24 0.69 -0.74
C MET A 78 0.91 -0.31 -0.86
N CYS A 79 1.64 -0.51 0.22
CA CYS A 79 2.64 -1.56 0.33
C CYS A 79 1.95 -2.88 0.66
N LEU A 80 1.97 -3.82 -0.27
CA LEU A 80 1.46 -5.18 -0.07
C LEU A 80 2.60 -6.09 0.37
N ALA A 81 2.53 -6.60 1.59
CA ALA A 81 3.39 -7.64 2.11
C ALA A 81 2.73 -9.01 1.97
N THR A 82 3.47 -9.96 1.42
CA THR A 82 3.09 -11.37 1.27
C THR A 82 4.21 -12.25 1.81
N CYS A 83 3.92 -13.50 2.10
CA CYS A 83 4.86 -14.40 2.73
C CYS A 83 4.83 -15.77 2.06
N THR A 84 5.98 -16.40 1.88
CA THR A 84 6.06 -17.79 1.47
C THR A 84 5.52 -18.71 2.55
N ARG A 85 5.22 -19.96 2.21
CA ARG A 85 4.73 -20.95 3.17
C ARG A 85 5.72 -21.23 4.31
N ASP A 86 7.02 -21.07 4.03
CA ASP A 86 8.11 -21.23 5.02
C ASP A 86 8.46 -19.93 5.79
N GLY A 87 7.61 -18.90 5.68
CA GLY A 87 7.69 -17.70 6.52
C GLY A 87 8.61 -16.59 5.99
N ARG A 88 9.01 -16.59 4.70
CA ARG A 88 9.86 -15.53 4.13
C ARG A 88 9.00 -14.40 3.56
N PRO A 89 9.02 -13.19 4.15
CA PRO A 89 8.22 -12.08 3.69
C PRO A 89 8.84 -11.42 2.45
N SER A 90 7.98 -10.83 1.64
CA SER A 90 8.36 -9.90 0.57
C SER A 90 7.31 -8.79 0.46
N ALA A 91 7.72 -7.59 0.03
CA ALA A 91 6.84 -6.44 -0.08
C ALA A 91 7.05 -5.68 -1.39
N ARG A 92 6.00 -5.03 -1.88
CA ARG A 92 6.00 -4.16 -3.07
C ARG A 92 4.82 -3.20 -3.03
N MET A 93 4.92 -2.13 -3.81
CA MET A 93 3.77 -1.24 -3.99
C MET A 93 2.77 -1.85 -4.98
N VAL A 94 1.50 -1.74 -4.65
CA VAL A 94 0.35 -2.02 -5.51
C VAL A 94 -0.71 -0.93 -5.31
N LEU A 95 -1.73 -0.89 -6.17
CA LEU A 95 -2.78 0.11 -6.07
C LEU A 95 -4.08 -0.52 -5.55
N LEU A 96 -4.65 0.08 -4.53
CA LEU A 96 -6.03 -0.18 -4.15
C LEU A 96 -6.95 0.23 -5.30
N LYS A 97 -7.88 -0.66 -5.70
CA LYS A 97 -8.81 -0.42 -6.81
C LYS A 97 -10.27 -0.39 -6.38
N GLY A 98 -10.53 -0.70 -5.14
CA GLY A 98 -11.83 -0.61 -4.51
C GLY A 98 -11.81 -1.21 -3.12
N PHE A 99 -12.74 -0.79 -2.30
CA PHE A 99 -12.98 -1.38 -0.99
C PHE A 99 -14.48 -1.33 -0.65
N SER A 100 -14.92 -2.25 0.16
CA SER A 100 -16.27 -2.36 0.68
C SER A 100 -16.24 -3.08 2.02
N GLN A 101 -17.40 -3.35 2.61
CA GLN A 101 -17.49 -4.19 3.81
C GLN A 101 -16.89 -5.60 3.62
N ASP A 102 -16.82 -6.08 2.36
CA ASP A 102 -16.22 -7.38 2.06
C ASP A 102 -14.68 -7.36 2.07
N GLY A 103 -14.04 -6.18 1.93
CA GLY A 103 -12.59 -6.04 1.95
C GLY A 103 -12.01 -5.11 0.87
N PHE A 104 -10.70 -5.24 0.64
CA PHE A 104 -9.86 -4.35 -0.15
C PHE A 104 -9.39 -5.05 -1.43
N ARG A 105 -9.70 -4.47 -2.59
CA ARG A 105 -9.47 -5.08 -3.91
C ARG A 105 -8.23 -4.51 -4.58
N PHE A 106 -7.41 -5.41 -5.14
CA PHE A 106 -6.27 -5.06 -5.99
C PHE A 106 -6.13 -6.08 -7.12
N PHE A 107 -5.42 -5.70 -8.19
CA PHE A 107 -5.27 -6.56 -9.37
C PHE A 107 -3.80 -6.74 -9.72
N THR A 108 -3.41 -7.94 -10.12
CA THR A 108 -2.03 -8.27 -10.43
C THR A 108 -1.94 -9.51 -11.32
N ASN A 109 -0.70 -9.90 -11.68
CA ASN A 109 -0.41 -11.16 -12.33
C ASN A 109 -0.33 -12.27 -11.26
N HIS A 110 -1.15 -13.31 -11.40
CA HIS A 110 -1.24 -14.46 -10.49
C HIS A 110 0.03 -15.32 -10.49
N GLU A 111 0.76 -15.37 -11.62
CA GLU A 111 2.03 -16.12 -11.74
C GLU A 111 3.25 -15.32 -11.23
N SER A 112 3.06 -14.07 -10.82
CA SER A 112 4.12 -13.27 -10.19
C SER A 112 4.55 -13.86 -8.85
N ARG A 113 5.69 -13.38 -8.31
CA ARG A 113 6.15 -13.80 -6.98
C ARG A 113 5.07 -13.65 -5.91
N LYS A 114 4.37 -12.50 -5.86
CA LYS A 114 3.28 -12.29 -4.90
C LYS A 114 2.08 -13.20 -5.13
N GLY A 115 1.74 -13.47 -6.39
CA GLY A 115 0.66 -14.40 -6.74
C GLY A 115 0.95 -15.81 -6.23
N LYS A 116 2.15 -16.31 -6.48
CA LYS A 116 2.60 -17.62 -5.98
C LYS A 116 2.69 -17.69 -4.45
N GLU A 117 3.11 -16.59 -3.81
CA GLU A 117 3.10 -16.49 -2.36
C GLU A 117 1.67 -16.58 -1.81
N LEU A 118 0.72 -15.83 -2.39
CA LEU A 118 -0.69 -15.85 -1.99
C LEU A 118 -1.38 -17.19 -2.27
N ASP A 119 -1.02 -17.89 -3.34
CA ASP A 119 -1.54 -19.23 -3.62
C ASP A 119 -1.11 -20.26 -2.57
N SER A 120 0.10 -20.11 -2.00
CA SER A 120 0.65 -21.04 -1.01
C SER A 120 0.39 -20.61 0.45
N ASN A 121 0.18 -19.33 0.67
CA ASN A 121 -0.10 -18.71 1.96
C ASN A 121 -1.06 -17.51 1.76
N PRO A 122 -2.38 -17.73 1.87
CA PRO A 122 -3.39 -16.74 1.50
C PRO A 122 -3.62 -15.68 2.59
N PHE A 123 -2.55 -15.16 3.18
CA PHE A 123 -2.57 -14.05 4.13
C PHE A 123 -1.67 -12.93 3.67
N ALA A 124 -2.11 -11.70 3.89
CA ALA A 124 -1.35 -10.52 3.55
C ALA A 124 -1.54 -9.39 4.55
N SER A 125 -0.60 -8.46 4.51
CA SER A 125 -0.73 -7.16 5.14
C SER A 125 -0.58 -6.08 4.08
N VAL A 126 -1.43 -5.05 4.12
CA VAL A 126 -1.25 -3.84 3.33
C VAL A 126 -1.04 -2.64 4.24
N VAL A 127 -0.20 -1.72 3.80
CA VAL A 127 0.11 -0.49 4.53
C VAL A 127 -0.06 0.70 3.60
N PHE A 128 -0.90 1.65 4.00
CA PHE A 128 -0.95 3.00 3.45
C PHE A 128 -0.11 3.92 4.33
N TYR A 129 0.68 4.79 3.71
CA TYR A 129 1.42 5.83 4.43
C TYR A 129 1.21 7.17 3.74
N TRP A 130 0.45 8.02 4.38
CA TRP A 130 0.16 9.38 3.92
C TRP A 130 1.03 10.37 4.71
N GLU A 131 2.27 10.51 4.25
CA GLU A 131 3.32 11.27 4.93
C GLU A 131 2.91 12.72 5.25
N PRO A 132 2.25 13.47 4.34
CA PRO A 132 1.81 14.82 4.63
C PRO A 132 0.77 14.93 5.76
N LEU A 133 -0.01 13.87 6.00
CA LEU A 133 -1.00 13.80 7.07
C LEU A 133 -0.46 13.14 8.35
N ASN A 134 0.79 12.68 8.35
CA ASN A 134 1.37 11.89 9.44
C ASN A 134 0.54 10.66 9.80
N ARG A 135 -0.10 10.03 8.81
CA ARG A 135 -1.00 8.90 9.01
C ARG A 135 -0.51 7.64 8.32
N GLN A 136 -0.73 6.52 8.99
CA GLN A 136 -0.56 5.19 8.43
C GLN A 136 -1.80 4.37 8.73
N VAL A 137 -2.23 3.56 7.76
CA VAL A 137 -3.24 2.51 7.99
C VAL A 137 -2.63 1.18 7.61
N ARG A 138 -2.69 0.20 8.51
CA ARG A 138 -2.26 -1.18 8.29
C ARG A 138 -3.46 -2.10 8.35
N ILE A 139 -3.62 -2.96 7.35
CA ILE A 139 -4.73 -3.88 7.23
C ILE A 139 -4.15 -5.29 7.04
N GLU A 140 -4.57 -6.22 7.86
CA GLU A 140 -4.14 -7.62 7.82
C GLU A 140 -5.35 -8.53 7.68
N GLY A 141 -5.21 -9.59 6.90
CA GLY A 141 -6.30 -10.55 6.75
C GLY A 141 -6.02 -11.62 5.70
N SER A 142 -7.03 -12.40 5.43
CA SER A 142 -7.01 -13.42 4.40
C SER A 142 -7.22 -12.81 3.01
N VAL A 143 -6.66 -13.47 1.99
CA VAL A 143 -6.75 -13.01 0.61
C VAL A 143 -7.37 -14.09 -0.26
N GLU A 144 -8.37 -13.72 -1.05
CA GLU A 144 -9.03 -14.60 -2.00
C GLU A 144 -8.93 -14.02 -3.42
N ARG A 145 -8.97 -14.86 -4.43
CA ARG A 145 -9.11 -14.40 -5.82
C ARG A 145 -10.53 -13.88 -6.06
N LEU A 146 -10.63 -12.76 -6.77
CA LEU A 146 -11.91 -12.27 -7.24
C LEU A 146 -12.48 -13.18 -8.34
N PRO A 147 -13.81 -13.19 -8.53
CA PRO A 147 -14.44 -13.85 -9.67
C PRO A 147 -13.84 -13.40 -11.00
N GLU A 148 -13.79 -14.31 -11.96
CA GLU A 148 -13.24 -14.05 -13.30
C GLU A 148 -13.95 -12.87 -13.98
N GLU A 149 -15.26 -12.78 -13.84
CA GLU A 149 -16.08 -11.70 -14.40
C GLU A 149 -15.66 -10.30 -13.87
N GLU A 150 -15.39 -10.16 -12.57
CA GLU A 150 -14.88 -8.90 -12.01
C GLU A 150 -13.49 -8.56 -12.56
N SER A 151 -12.64 -9.57 -12.70
CA SER A 151 -11.30 -9.40 -13.26
C SER A 151 -11.35 -8.99 -14.73
N GLU A 152 -12.24 -9.58 -15.53
CA GLU A 152 -12.47 -9.27 -16.93
C GLU A 152 -12.99 -7.83 -17.08
N HIS A 153 -14.02 -7.47 -16.30
CA HIS A 153 -14.57 -6.12 -16.30
C HIS A 153 -13.51 -5.07 -15.99
N TYR A 154 -12.75 -5.27 -14.92
CA TYR A 154 -11.70 -4.32 -14.54
C TYR A 154 -10.56 -4.29 -15.56
N PHE A 155 -10.15 -5.44 -16.13
CA PHE A 155 -9.12 -5.48 -17.16
C PHE A 155 -9.46 -4.58 -18.35
N HIS A 156 -10.70 -4.66 -18.85
CA HIS A 156 -11.16 -3.88 -20.00
C HIS A 156 -11.49 -2.42 -19.68
N SER A 157 -11.71 -2.06 -18.43
CA SER A 157 -11.84 -0.65 -18.01
C SER A 157 -10.50 0.10 -18.01
N ARG A 158 -9.38 -0.61 -18.07
CA ARG A 158 -8.03 -0.02 -18.06
C ARG A 158 -7.67 0.57 -19.45
N PRO A 159 -6.79 1.60 -19.48
CA PRO A 159 -6.23 2.07 -20.74
C PRO A 159 -5.63 0.92 -21.57
N ARG A 160 -5.80 0.96 -22.88
CA ARG A 160 -5.31 -0.09 -23.79
C ARG A 160 -3.83 -0.42 -23.60
N SER A 161 -2.98 0.58 -23.44
CA SER A 161 -1.56 0.39 -23.15
C SER A 161 -1.30 -0.43 -21.88
N SER A 162 -2.14 -0.24 -20.85
CA SER A 162 -2.06 -1.02 -19.61
C SER A 162 -2.56 -2.46 -19.79
N GLN A 163 -3.54 -2.70 -20.67
CA GLN A 163 -3.99 -4.04 -21.04
C GLN A 163 -2.86 -4.79 -21.77
N ILE A 164 -2.27 -4.15 -22.79
CA ILE A 164 -1.13 -4.72 -23.55
C ILE A 164 0.06 -4.98 -22.59
N GLY A 165 0.40 -4.04 -21.73
CA GLY A 165 1.46 -4.20 -20.73
C GLY A 165 1.27 -5.42 -19.82
N ALA A 166 0.02 -5.77 -19.46
CA ALA A 166 -0.27 -6.98 -18.68
C ALA A 166 -0.07 -8.26 -19.50
N VAL A 167 -0.32 -8.24 -20.81
CA VAL A 167 -0.06 -9.36 -21.72
C VAL A 167 1.45 -9.52 -21.97
N VAL A 168 2.19 -8.41 -22.13
CA VAL A 168 3.65 -8.41 -22.35
C VAL A 168 4.38 -9.03 -21.16
N SER A 169 3.94 -8.71 -19.95
CA SER A 169 4.70 -8.97 -18.74
C SER A 169 4.47 -10.38 -18.20
N CYS A 170 5.47 -11.25 -18.36
CA CYS A 170 5.63 -12.44 -17.50
C CYS A 170 6.19 -11.98 -16.14
N GLN A 171 5.36 -11.35 -15.33
CA GLN A 171 5.80 -10.63 -14.12
C GLN A 171 6.63 -11.49 -13.18
N SER A 172 7.77 -10.95 -12.71
CA SER A 172 8.74 -11.60 -11.83
C SER A 172 9.62 -12.67 -12.47
N THR A 173 9.56 -12.88 -13.78
CA THR A 173 10.52 -13.73 -14.48
C THR A 173 11.79 -12.98 -14.85
N VAL A 174 12.90 -13.72 -14.96
CA VAL A 174 14.16 -13.16 -15.49
C VAL A 174 14.02 -12.93 -16.98
N ILE A 175 14.41 -11.77 -17.46
CA ILE A 175 14.42 -11.39 -18.87
C ILE A 175 15.83 -10.94 -19.27
N PRO A 176 16.22 -11.02 -20.55
CA PRO A 176 17.58 -10.67 -20.97
C PRO A 176 17.89 -9.18 -20.77
N ASP A 177 16.97 -8.30 -21.16
CA ASP A 177 17.14 -6.86 -21.09
C ASP A 177 15.79 -6.11 -21.26
N ARG A 178 15.86 -4.78 -21.25
CA ARG A 178 14.69 -3.93 -21.48
C ARG A 178 14.19 -3.95 -22.92
N GLU A 179 15.06 -4.21 -23.90
CA GLU A 179 14.71 -4.23 -25.32
C GLU A 179 13.79 -5.41 -25.64
N TYR A 180 13.95 -6.52 -24.93
CA TYR A 180 13.03 -7.65 -25.00
C TYR A 180 11.57 -7.22 -24.72
N LEU A 181 11.34 -6.40 -23.68
CA LEU A 181 9.99 -5.91 -23.37
C LEU A 181 9.48 -4.93 -24.42
N ARG A 182 10.34 -4.06 -24.96
CA ARG A 182 9.97 -3.10 -26.00
C ARG A 182 9.51 -3.80 -27.27
N LYS A 183 10.28 -4.80 -27.74
CA LYS A 183 9.92 -5.60 -28.91
C LYS A 183 8.58 -6.30 -28.74
N LYS A 184 8.39 -7.00 -27.61
CA LYS A 184 7.12 -7.66 -27.31
C LYS A 184 5.95 -6.67 -27.24
N ASN A 185 6.16 -5.49 -26.66
CA ASN A 185 5.12 -4.48 -26.58
C ASN A 185 4.71 -4.01 -28.00
N THR A 186 5.68 -3.69 -28.87
CA THR A 186 5.43 -3.28 -30.25
C THR A 186 4.71 -4.39 -31.05
N GLU A 187 5.12 -5.63 -30.92
CA GLU A 187 4.47 -6.78 -31.55
C GLU A 187 3.01 -6.93 -31.14
N LEU A 188 2.72 -6.74 -29.85
CA LEU A 188 1.35 -6.85 -29.33
C LEU A 188 0.50 -5.63 -29.63
N GLU A 189 1.09 -4.41 -29.67
CA GLU A 189 0.41 -3.21 -30.14
C GLU A 189 -0.05 -3.37 -31.59
N GLU A 190 0.81 -3.91 -32.47
CA GLU A 190 0.46 -4.18 -33.86
C GLU A 190 -0.58 -5.29 -33.97
N ARG A 191 -0.39 -6.40 -33.24
CA ARG A 191 -1.34 -7.54 -33.24
C ARG A 191 -2.75 -7.11 -32.81
N TYR A 192 -2.83 -6.26 -31.82
CA TYR A 192 -4.11 -5.79 -31.27
C TYR A 192 -4.46 -4.38 -31.75
N ARG A 193 -3.88 -3.90 -32.86
CA ARG A 193 -4.17 -2.57 -33.41
C ARG A 193 -5.69 -2.34 -33.53
N GLU A 194 -6.39 -3.34 -34.01
CA GLU A 194 -7.85 -3.38 -34.09
C GLU A 194 -8.41 -4.50 -33.20
N GLY A 195 -9.54 -4.25 -32.57
CA GLY A 195 -10.20 -5.23 -31.73
C GLY A 195 -9.86 -5.16 -30.24
N ILE A 196 -10.31 -6.17 -29.51
CA ILE A 196 -10.21 -6.27 -28.06
C ILE A 196 -8.91 -6.97 -27.67
N VAL A 197 -8.21 -6.48 -26.66
CA VAL A 197 -7.09 -7.17 -26.04
C VAL A 197 -7.65 -8.22 -25.09
N PRO A 198 -7.43 -9.52 -25.30
CA PRO A 198 -7.95 -10.54 -24.42
C PRO A 198 -7.25 -10.47 -23.05
N LYS A 199 -8.03 -10.60 -21.97
CA LYS A 199 -7.46 -10.68 -20.63
C LYS A 199 -6.68 -12.00 -20.48
N PRO A 200 -5.41 -11.97 -20.04
CA PRO A 200 -4.66 -13.19 -19.78
C PRO A 200 -5.26 -13.96 -18.60
N VAL A 201 -5.27 -15.30 -18.69
CA VAL A 201 -5.75 -16.18 -17.61
C VAL A 201 -4.94 -16.03 -16.31
N TYR A 202 -3.68 -15.60 -16.43
CA TYR A 202 -2.78 -15.36 -15.31
C TYR A 202 -2.91 -13.96 -14.72
N TRP A 203 -3.88 -13.14 -15.15
CA TRP A 203 -4.08 -11.79 -14.63
C TRP A 203 -5.49 -11.65 -14.05
N GLY A 204 -5.59 -11.07 -12.86
CA GLY A 204 -6.88 -10.85 -12.22
C GLY A 204 -6.77 -10.20 -10.86
N GLY A 205 -7.89 -10.16 -10.17
CA GLY A 205 -8.07 -9.49 -8.90
C GLY A 205 -7.93 -10.41 -7.69
N TYR A 206 -7.61 -9.75 -6.59
CA TYR A 206 -7.67 -10.29 -5.24
C TYR A 206 -8.49 -9.37 -4.35
N ILE A 207 -9.14 -9.94 -3.34
CA ILE A 207 -9.74 -9.24 -2.24
C ILE A 207 -9.03 -9.64 -0.94
N LEU A 208 -8.56 -8.66 -0.17
CA LEU A 208 -8.09 -8.85 1.20
C LEU A 208 -9.26 -8.61 2.14
N LYS A 209 -9.68 -9.66 2.85
CA LYS A 209 -10.72 -9.64 3.87
C LYS A 209 -10.07 -9.33 5.21
N PRO A 210 -10.36 -8.19 5.84
CA PRO A 210 -9.62 -7.74 7.00
C PRO A 210 -10.01 -8.50 8.28
N ASP A 211 -9.00 -8.98 9.01
CA ASP A 211 -9.11 -9.45 10.39
C ASP A 211 -8.65 -8.37 11.38
N VAL A 212 -7.70 -7.51 10.94
CA VAL A 212 -7.10 -6.45 11.77
C VAL A 212 -6.97 -5.19 10.93
N VAL A 213 -7.37 -4.04 11.49
CA VAL A 213 -7.13 -2.71 10.90
C VAL A 213 -6.55 -1.80 11.97
N GLU A 214 -5.34 -1.29 11.77
CA GLU A 214 -4.68 -0.34 12.67
C GLU A 214 -4.59 1.04 12.03
N PHE A 215 -5.07 2.03 12.76
CA PHE A 215 -4.92 3.45 12.45
C PHE A 215 -3.81 4.04 13.31
N TRP A 216 -2.79 4.59 12.68
CA TRP A 216 -1.65 5.22 13.33
C TRP A 216 -1.60 6.70 12.95
N GLN A 217 -1.51 7.56 13.96
CA GLN A 217 -1.32 9.00 13.80
C GLN A 217 0.00 9.42 14.45
N GLY A 218 0.85 10.08 13.66
CA GLY A 218 2.14 10.59 14.14
C GLY A 218 1.99 11.72 15.13
N GLN A 219 2.69 11.60 16.28
CA GLN A 219 2.70 12.58 17.35
C GLN A 219 4.12 13.00 17.71
N THR A 220 4.27 14.19 18.32
CA THR A 220 5.51 14.65 18.93
C THR A 220 5.94 13.68 20.04
N ASN A 221 7.19 13.79 20.48
CA ASN A 221 7.75 12.99 21.58
C ASN A 221 7.64 11.47 21.39
N ARG A 222 7.34 11.01 20.15
CA ARG A 222 7.15 9.59 19.78
C ARG A 222 5.98 8.89 20.50
N LEU A 223 5.09 9.65 21.14
CA LEU A 223 3.86 9.13 21.75
C LEU A 223 2.76 9.08 20.69
N HIS A 224 2.99 8.24 19.66
CA HIS A 224 2.09 8.13 18.52
C HIS A 224 0.77 7.49 18.93
N ASP A 225 -0.33 7.96 18.35
CA ASP A 225 -1.64 7.35 18.57
C ASP A 225 -1.80 6.11 17.70
N ARG A 226 -2.25 5.03 18.32
CA ARG A 226 -2.50 3.75 17.64
C ARG A 226 -3.83 3.19 18.13
N ILE A 227 -4.81 3.13 17.24
CA ILE A 227 -6.10 2.45 17.50
C ILE A 227 -6.19 1.26 16.55
N VAL A 228 -6.32 0.07 17.11
CA VAL A 228 -6.43 -1.17 16.35
C VAL A 228 -7.84 -1.73 16.48
N PHE A 229 -8.43 -2.07 15.35
CA PHE A 229 -9.67 -2.85 15.26
C PHE A 229 -9.32 -4.32 14.99
N ARG A 230 -10.03 -5.22 15.67
CA ARG A 230 -9.92 -6.67 15.48
C ARG A 230 -11.29 -7.27 15.23
N HIS A 231 -11.38 -8.09 14.20
CA HIS A 231 -12.60 -8.83 13.91
C HIS A 231 -12.70 -10.06 14.82
N LEU A 232 -13.75 -10.15 15.61
CA LEU A 232 -14.02 -11.33 16.44
C LEU A 232 -14.62 -12.43 15.57
N ARG A 233 -14.01 -13.61 15.59
CA ARG A 233 -14.58 -14.81 14.95
C ARG A 233 -15.78 -15.34 15.73
N ASP A 234 -15.79 -15.12 17.03
CA ASP A 234 -16.88 -15.45 17.95
C ASP A 234 -17.29 -14.17 18.69
N ALA A 235 -18.48 -13.67 18.39
CA ALA A 235 -19.04 -12.47 19.02
C ALA A 235 -19.31 -12.62 20.52
N THR A 236 -19.30 -13.86 21.03
CA THR A 236 -19.50 -14.17 22.46
C THR A 236 -18.20 -14.31 23.22
N ALA A 237 -17.06 -14.25 22.54
CA ALA A 237 -15.73 -14.34 23.17
C ALA A 237 -15.56 -13.24 24.23
N PRO A 238 -15.05 -13.56 25.41
CA PRO A 238 -14.80 -12.56 26.45
C PRO A 238 -13.74 -11.57 25.97
N THR A 239 -14.03 -10.28 26.15
CA THR A 239 -13.10 -9.20 25.83
C THR A 239 -12.38 -8.71 27.10
N GLY A 240 -11.16 -8.16 26.91
CA GLY A 240 -10.40 -7.58 27.99
C GLY A 240 -11.00 -6.25 28.50
N LEU A 241 -10.59 -5.81 29.69
CA LEU A 241 -11.06 -4.57 30.28
C LEU A 241 -10.72 -3.31 29.44
N MET A 242 -9.70 -3.39 28.61
CA MET A 242 -9.27 -2.29 27.72
C MET A 242 -9.78 -2.45 26.28
N THR A 243 -10.65 -3.42 26.05
CA THR A 243 -11.24 -3.71 24.75
C THR A 243 -12.62 -3.08 24.66
N HIS A 244 -12.84 -2.27 23.67
CA HIS A 244 -14.11 -1.59 23.43
C HIS A 244 -14.87 -2.24 22.28
N LYS A 245 -16.20 -2.23 22.38
CA LYS A 245 -17.06 -2.77 21.33
C LYS A 245 -17.14 -1.81 20.13
N GLY A 246 -16.90 -2.35 18.95
CA GLY A 246 -17.14 -1.66 17.67
C GLY A 246 -18.49 -2.03 17.04
N GLU A 247 -18.67 -1.71 15.76
CA GLU A 247 -19.83 -2.12 14.99
C GLU A 247 -19.71 -3.60 14.53
N GLY A 248 -20.82 -4.31 14.45
CA GLY A 248 -20.84 -5.73 14.07
C GLY A 248 -19.99 -6.59 15.01
N ASN A 249 -19.06 -7.36 14.43
CA ASN A 249 -18.12 -8.20 15.18
C ASN A 249 -16.76 -7.53 15.40
N TRP A 250 -16.66 -6.23 15.27
CA TRP A 250 -15.43 -5.51 15.53
C TRP A 250 -15.31 -5.10 16.99
N VAL A 251 -14.09 -5.17 17.50
CA VAL A 251 -13.67 -4.55 18.75
C VAL A 251 -12.48 -3.65 18.47
N TYR A 252 -12.23 -2.65 19.32
CA TYR A 252 -11.07 -1.79 19.18
C TYR A 252 -10.32 -1.58 20.50
N GLU A 253 -9.05 -1.31 20.38
CA GLU A 253 -8.10 -1.14 21.48
C GLU A 253 -7.09 -0.04 21.13
N ARG A 254 -6.60 0.64 22.16
CA ARG A 254 -5.45 1.53 22.02
C ARG A 254 -4.16 0.75 22.26
N LEU A 255 -3.19 0.90 21.38
CA LEU A 255 -1.86 0.32 21.54
C LEU A 255 -0.86 1.38 21.99
N ALA A 256 0.10 0.99 22.80
CA ALA A 256 1.28 1.79 23.08
C ALA A 256 2.10 2.00 21.78
N PRO A 257 2.72 3.18 21.57
CA PRO A 257 3.53 3.48 20.41
C PRO A 257 4.80 2.63 20.27
#